data_ef06c7b90eb3edc4630e8d026bebe89a
#
_entry.id   ef06c7b90eb3edc4630e8d026bebe89a
#
_cell.length_a   1.000
_cell.length_b   1.000
_cell.length_c   1.000
_cell.angle_alpha   90.00
_cell.angle_beta   90.00
_cell.angle_gamma   90.00
#
_symmetry.space_group_name_H-M   'P 1'
#
loop_
_entity.id
_entity.type
_entity.pdbx_description
1 polymer ?
#
loop_
_entity_poly.entity_id
_entity_poly.type
_entity_poly.pdbx_seq_one_letter_code
_entity_poly.pdbx_strand_id
1 'polypeptide(L)'
;MTQRLVLFDIDGTLVMSKGIGREAKRRAMTEFFGMTGDIDNHVFGGKTDWRILADLLEPEGKTVDEIGAVIDDYHEVMARHMQDLVDHYETETLPYTMDLVKTLRDREDTIIGVVTGNMEKAAIMKLEMGGFDPAWFPVGAYGNESPNRDDLTRLALQRARDLVDKPFTGDKVVVIGDTDADITAARAIGAISVAVCTGHVHRDKLICCDPDFLLADLSTFVDLVMV
;
A
#
# COMPACT_ATOMS: atom_id res chain seq x y z
N MET A 1 -28.68 2.42 -2.56
CA MET A 1 -27.67 3.49 -2.63
C MET A 1 -26.50 2.95 -3.43
N THR A 2 -25.83 3.77 -4.22
CA THR A 2 -24.66 3.38 -4.99
C THR A 2 -23.49 3.26 -4.03
N GLN A 3 -22.85 2.10 -3.97
CA GLN A 3 -21.77 1.83 -3.05
C GLN A 3 -20.45 2.43 -3.55
N ARG A 4 -19.64 3.01 -2.66
CA ARG A 4 -18.31 3.54 -2.92
C ARG A 4 -17.24 2.59 -2.39
N LEU A 5 -16.09 2.56 -3.05
CA LEU A 5 -14.90 1.84 -2.61
C LEU A 5 -13.76 2.85 -2.43
N VAL A 6 -13.17 2.91 -1.24
CA VAL A 6 -12.01 3.75 -0.94
C VAL A 6 -10.83 2.86 -0.58
N LEU A 7 -9.81 2.86 -1.42
CA LEU A 7 -8.59 2.07 -1.27
C LEU A 7 -7.44 2.97 -0.83
N PHE A 8 -6.81 2.62 0.27
CA PHE A 8 -5.68 3.36 0.84
C PHE A 8 -4.37 2.64 0.58
N ASP A 9 -3.32 3.36 0.23
CA ASP A 9 -1.96 2.91 0.53
C ASP A 9 -1.69 3.05 2.04
N ILE A 10 -0.58 2.46 2.52
CA ILE A 10 -0.23 2.43 3.95
C ILE A 10 0.88 3.43 4.26
N ASP A 11 2.10 3.19 3.75
CA ASP A 11 3.26 4.02 4.08
C ASP A 11 3.21 5.39 3.39
N GLY A 12 3.29 6.47 4.15
CA GLY A 12 3.16 7.84 3.60
C GLY A 12 1.71 8.30 3.38
N THR A 13 0.73 7.41 3.57
CA THR A 13 -0.71 7.67 3.41
C THR A 13 -1.48 7.53 4.72
N LEU A 14 -1.46 6.36 5.35
CA LEU A 14 -2.07 6.10 6.66
C LEU A 14 -1.07 6.27 7.80
N VAL A 15 0.13 5.76 7.61
CA VAL A 15 1.20 5.74 8.61
C VAL A 15 2.56 6.10 8.02
N MET A 16 3.51 6.46 8.90
CA MET A 16 4.93 6.59 8.59
C MET A 16 5.73 5.60 9.45
N SER A 17 6.25 4.54 8.84
CA SER A 17 6.83 3.39 9.53
C SER A 17 8.35 3.47 9.80
N LYS A 18 8.97 4.64 9.57
CA LYS A 18 10.34 5.01 9.97
C LYS A 18 11.43 3.95 9.73
N GLY A 19 11.31 3.16 8.65
CA GLY A 19 12.37 2.24 8.19
C GLY A 19 12.28 0.79 8.65
N ILE A 20 11.32 0.40 9.49
CA ILE A 20 11.14 -0.99 9.95
C ILE A 20 11.05 -1.97 8.76
N GLY A 21 10.30 -1.64 7.70
CA GLY A 21 10.15 -2.48 6.52
C GLY A 21 11.47 -2.71 5.77
N ARG A 22 12.36 -1.70 5.72
CA ARG A 22 13.69 -1.85 5.11
C ARG A 22 14.57 -2.80 5.93
N GLU A 23 14.58 -2.64 7.24
CA GLU A 23 15.39 -3.47 8.14
C GLU A 23 14.88 -4.91 8.18
N ALA A 24 13.56 -5.13 8.26
CA ALA A 24 12.98 -6.47 8.20
C ALA A 24 13.36 -7.17 6.87
N LYS A 25 13.27 -6.44 5.75
CA LYS A 25 13.63 -6.93 4.42
C LYS A 25 15.13 -7.28 4.35
N ARG A 26 16.01 -6.44 4.90
CA ARG A 26 17.44 -6.70 4.97
C ARG A 26 17.72 -8.03 5.68
N ARG A 27 17.14 -8.24 6.87
CA ARG A 27 17.32 -9.46 7.64
C ARG A 27 16.77 -10.68 6.91
N ALA A 28 15.58 -10.57 6.37
CA ALA A 28 14.93 -11.64 5.62
C ALA A 28 15.71 -12.02 4.36
N MET A 29 16.21 -11.06 3.60
CA MET A 29 17.04 -11.32 2.42
C MET A 29 18.36 -11.98 2.80
N THR A 30 19.00 -11.53 3.89
CA THR A 30 20.24 -12.16 4.39
C THR A 30 19.99 -13.61 4.77
N GLU A 31 18.90 -13.91 5.48
CA GLU A 31 18.57 -15.28 5.90
C GLU A 31 18.17 -16.17 4.72
N PHE A 32 17.29 -15.66 3.83
CA PHE A 32 16.67 -16.48 2.79
C PHE A 32 17.54 -16.63 1.54
N PHE A 33 18.20 -15.55 1.11
CA PHE A 33 19.01 -15.51 -0.11
C PHE A 33 20.53 -15.46 0.15
N GLY A 34 20.97 -15.19 1.38
CA GLY A 34 22.37 -14.99 1.73
C GLY A 34 22.95 -13.65 1.22
N MET A 35 22.09 -12.76 0.69
CA MET A 35 22.50 -11.48 0.09
C MET A 35 21.38 -10.46 0.18
N THR A 36 21.71 -9.17 0.03
CA THR A 36 20.75 -8.05 0.14
C THR A 36 20.72 -7.13 -1.08
N GLY A 37 21.61 -7.34 -2.05
CA GLY A 37 21.85 -6.36 -3.10
C GLY A 37 22.17 -4.97 -2.50
N ASP A 38 21.94 -3.92 -3.27
CA ASP A 38 22.14 -2.54 -2.81
C ASP A 38 20.88 -1.97 -2.11
N ILE A 39 20.43 -2.68 -1.06
CA ILE A 39 19.21 -2.32 -0.32
C ILE A 39 19.30 -0.94 0.33
N ASP A 40 20.49 -0.45 0.64
CA ASP A 40 20.71 0.84 1.30
C ASP A 40 20.36 2.02 0.39
N ASN A 41 20.68 1.92 -0.89
CA ASN A 41 20.45 2.97 -1.88
C ASN A 41 19.18 2.72 -2.71
N HIS A 42 18.51 1.57 -2.55
CA HIS A 42 17.32 1.26 -3.33
C HIS A 42 16.14 2.14 -2.95
N VAL A 43 15.40 2.63 -3.98
CA VAL A 43 14.17 3.40 -3.80
C VAL A 43 12.98 2.44 -3.71
N PHE A 44 12.27 2.45 -2.59
CA PHE A 44 11.15 1.55 -2.31
C PHE A 44 9.80 2.12 -2.72
N GLY A 45 9.66 3.46 -2.64
CA GLY A 45 8.37 4.15 -2.85
C GLY A 45 7.65 3.73 -4.12
N GLY A 46 6.38 3.41 -4.00
CA GLY A 46 5.51 3.03 -5.12
C GLY A 46 5.67 1.60 -5.64
N LYS A 47 6.73 0.87 -5.24
CA LYS A 47 6.99 -0.50 -5.68
C LYS A 47 6.35 -1.54 -4.75
N THR A 48 6.05 -2.73 -5.28
CA THR A 48 5.68 -3.89 -4.49
C THR A 48 6.91 -4.54 -3.88
N ASP A 49 6.78 -5.20 -2.76
CA ASP A 49 7.88 -5.92 -2.10
C ASP A 49 8.47 -7.03 -3.01
N TRP A 50 7.61 -7.71 -3.78
CA TRP A 50 8.06 -8.64 -4.82
C TRP A 50 8.96 -7.94 -5.85
N ARG A 51 8.53 -6.78 -6.37
CA ARG A 51 9.32 -6.03 -7.34
C ARG A 51 10.63 -5.52 -6.76
N ILE A 52 10.63 -5.07 -5.51
CA ILE A 52 11.83 -4.63 -4.79
C ILE A 52 12.84 -5.78 -4.69
N LEU A 53 12.38 -6.98 -4.32
CA LEU A 53 13.25 -8.17 -4.26
C LEU A 53 13.85 -8.50 -5.63
N ALA A 54 13.02 -8.49 -6.67
CA ALA A 54 13.48 -8.75 -8.02
C ALA A 54 14.55 -7.73 -8.46
N ASP A 55 14.30 -6.43 -8.24
CA ASP A 55 15.25 -5.37 -8.60
C ASP A 55 16.57 -5.50 -7.82
N LEU A 56 16.54 -5.89 -6.56
CA LEU A 56 17.73 -6.03 -5.73
C LEU A 56 18.55 -7.28 -6.07
N LEU A 57 17.91 -8.33 -6.58
CA LEU A 57 18.54 -9.62 -6.87
C LEU A 57 18.81 -9.84 -8.37
N GLU A 58 18.32 -8.95 -9.25
CA GLU A 58 18.62 -8.99 -10.70
C GLU A 58 20.13 -8.98 -11.00
N PRO A 59 20.97 -8.16 -10.33
CA PRO A 59 22.42 -8.17 -10.55
C PRO A 59 23.08 -9.53 -10.20
N GLU A 60 22.43 -10.33 -9.36
CA GLU A 60 22.85 -11.68 -8.97
C GLU A 60 22.23 -12.77 -9.87
N GLY A 61 21.58 -12.35 -10.97
CA GLY A 61 21.02 -13.26 -11.96
C GLY A 61 19.65 -13.85 -11.61
N LYS A 62 18.96 -13.31 -10.59
CA LYS A 62 17.59 -13.75 -10.25
C LYS A 62 16.56 -13.02 -11.11
N THR A 63 15.62 -13.77 -11.64
CA THR A 63 14.50 -13.23 -12.43
C THR A 63 13.29 -12.95 -11.55
N VAL A 64 12.34 -12.12 -12.04
CA VAL A 64 11.07 -11.84 -11.38
C VAL A 64 10.27 -13.13 -11.11
N ASP A 65 10.30 -14.07 -12.06
CA ASP A 65 9.57 -15.34 -11.97
C ASP A 65 10.22 -16.28 -10.93
N GLU A 66 11.55 -16.32 -10.84
CA GLU A 66 12.24 -17.09 -9.80
C GLU A 66 11.94 -16.54 -8.39
N ILE A 67 11.87 -15.22 -8.25
CA ILE A 67 11.43 -14.60 -6.99
C ILE A 67 9.96 -14.96 -6.71
N GLY A 68 9.10 -14.90 -7.72
CA GLY A 68 7.69 -15.29 -7.60
C GLY A 68 7.49 -16.72 -7.13
N ALA A 69 8.33 -17.65 -7.58
CA ALA A 69 8.25 -19.05 -7.19
C ALA A 69 8.51 -19.30 -5.69
N VAL A 70 9.16 -18.35 -5.00
CA VAL A 70 9.52 -18.45 -3.57
C VAL A 70 8.93 -17.31 -2.73
N ILE A 71 8.05 -16.49 -3.30
CA ILE A 71 7.58 -15.26 -2.66
C ILE A 71 6.81 -15.54 -1.35
N ASP A 72 6.02 -16.62 -1.32
CA ASP A 72 5.25 -16.99 -0.14
C ASP A 72 6.16 -17.50 0.99
N ASP A 73 7.18 -18.30 0.68
CA ASP A 73 8.16 -18.75 1.67
C ASP A 73 8.98 -17.55 2.22
N TYR A 74 9.38 -16.64 1.33
CA TYR A 74 10.06 -15.41 1.75
C TYR A 74 9.15 -14.51 2.60
N HIS A 75 7.87 -14.42 2.28
CA HIS A 75 6.88 -13.66 3.05
C HIS A 75 6.85 -14.12 4.52
N GLU A 76 6.89 -15.43 4.78
CA GLU A 76 6.92 -15.97 6.14
C GLU A 76 8.20 -15.56 6.90
N VAL A 77 9.34 -15.60 6.22
CA VAL A 77 10.63 -15.16 6.80
C VAL A 77 10.62 -13.67 7.12
N MET A 78 10.12 -12.86 6.17
CA MET A 78 10.02 -11.41 6.37
C MET A 78 9.07 -11.05 7.52
N ALA A 79 7.92 -11.73 7.62
CA ALA A 79 6.95 -11.50 8.69
C ALA A 79 7.55 -11.77 10.07
N ARG A 80 8.34 -12.83 10.24
CA ARG A 80 9.04 -13.13 11.48
C ARG A 80 10.05 -12.05 11.85
N HIS A 81 10.88 -11.61 10.90
CA HIS A 81 11.81 -10.50 11.15
C HIS A 81 11.10 -9.18 11.43
N MET A 82 9.95 -8.93 10.80
CA MET A 82 9.13 -7.75 11.08
C MET A 82 8.60 -7.81 12.52
N GLN A 83 8.10 -8.98 12.97
CA GLN A 83 7.60 -9.19 14.34
C GLN A 83 8.69 -8.96 15.39
N ASP A 84 9.93 -9.38 15.13
CA ASP A 84 11.07 -9.16 16.03
C ASP A 84 11.47 -7.68 16.15
N LEU A 85 10.99 -6.83 15.25
CA LEU A 85 11.33 -5.40 15.16
C LEU A 85 10.23 -4.47 15.67
N VAL A 86 8.98 -4.91 15.81
CA VAL A 86 7.83 -4.03 16.14
C VAL A 86 8.06 -3.23 17.43
N ASP A 87 8.70 -3.81 18.44
CA ASP A 87 8.97 -3.14 19.72
C ASP A 87 10.18 -2.17 19.67
N HIS A 88 10.93 -2.18 18.56
CA HIS A 88 12.14 -1.38 18.38
C HIS A 88 11.97 -0.21 17.42
N TYR A 89 10.81 -0.12 16.74
CA TYR A 89 10.51 0.92 15.77
C TYR A 89 9.20 1.60 16.12
N GLU A 90 9.19 2.90 15.94
CA GLU A 90 7.97 3.70 16.04
C GLU A 90 7.27 3.78 14.67
N THR A 91 5.94 3.65 14.69
CA THR A 91 5.09 3.97 13.55
C THR A 91 4.20 5.15 13.94
N GLU A 92 4.28 6.21 13.15
CA GLU A 92 3.49 7.41 13.36
C GLU A 92 2.21 7.33 12.52
N THR A 93 1.06 7.49 13.15
CA THR A 93 -0.21 7.66 12.44
C THR A 93 -0.24 9.05 11.83
N LEU A 94 -0.45 9.14 10.53
CA LEU A 94 -0.45 10.43 9.84
C LEU A 94 -1.70 11.27 10.21
N PRO A 95 -1.60 12.61 10.15
CA PRO A 95 -2.68 13.50 10.56
C PRO A 95 -4.00 13.20 9.82
N TYR A 96 -5.12 13.27 10.54
CA TYR A 96 -6.50 13.10 10.04
C TYR A 96 -6.85 11.71 9.51
N THR A 97 -5.90 10.78 9.39
CA THR A 97 -6.13 9.45 8.81
C THR A 97 -7.04 8.59 9.68
N MET A 98 -6.80 8.57 10.99
CA MET A 98 -7.61 7.81 11.94
C MET A 98 -9.08 8.24 11.94
N ASP A 99 -9.34 9.54 11.96
CA ASP A 99 -10.70 10.09 11.97
C ASP A 99 -11.39 9.84 10.63
N LEU A 100 -10.66 9.98 9.52
CA LEU A 100 -11.19 9.68 8.18
C LEU A 100 -11.57 8.20 8.04
N VAL A 101 -10.66 7.28 8.42
CA VAL A 101 -10.92 5.83 8.34
C VAL A 101 -12.14 5.45 9.15
N LYS A 102 -12.28 5.95 10.40
CA LYS A 102 -13.47 5.72 11.22
C LYS A 102 -14.73 6.28 10.56
N THR A 103 -14.67 7.50 10.04
CA THR A 103 -15.80 8.15 9.37
C THR A 103 -16.26 7.34 8.15
N LEU A 104 -15.34 6.88 7.32
CA LEU A 104 -15.67 6.11 6.12
C LEU A 104 -16.16 4.71 6.44
N ARG A 105 -15.55 4.03 7.42
CA ARG A 105 -15.96 2.71 7.89
C ARG A 105 -17.41 2.70 8.41
N ASP A 106 -17.79 3.75 9.12
CA ASP A 106 -19.11 3.85 9.74
C ASP A 106 -20.21 4.24 8.73
N ARG A 107 -19.89 4.48 7.45
CA ARG A 107 -20.84 4.76 6.39
C ARG A 107 -21.38 3.48 5.77
N GLU A 108 -22.70 3.36 5.68
CA GLU A 108 -23.38 2.21 5.06
C GLU A 108 -23.17 2.11 3.53
N ASP A 109 -22.79 3.23 2.89
CA ASP A 109 -22.59 3.32 1.44
C ASP A 109 -21.12 3.20 1.01
N THR A 110 -20.20 2.92 1.94
CA THR A 110 -18.76 2.93 1.67
C THR A 110 -18.11 1.65 2.17
N ILE A 111 -17.24 1.07 1.32
CA ILE A 111 -16.30 0.02 1.69
C ILE A 111 -14.92 0.64 1.69
N ILE A 112 -14.15 0.39 2.72
CA ILE A 112 -12.73 0.77 2.77
C ILE A 112 -11.84 -0.45 2.58
N GLY A 113 -10.67 -0.25 2.01
CA GLY A 113 -9.69 -1.30 1.80
C GLY A 113 -8.27 -0.75 1.70
N VAL A 114 -7.30 -1.64 1.57
CA VAL A 114 -5.90 -1.28 1.36
C VAL A 114 -5.35 -1.84 0.07
N VAL A 115 -4.52 -1.05 -0.62
CA VAL A 115 -3.69 -1.48 -1.74
C VAL A 115 -2.28 -1.01 -1.47
N THR A 116 -1.39 -1.92 -1.16
CA THR A 116 -0.05 -1.55 -0.71
C THR A 116 1.03 -2.40 -1.36
N GLY A 117 2.21 -1.80 -1.55
CA GLY A 117 3.39 -2.54 -1.96
C GLY A 117 3.96 -3.47 -0.88
N ASN A 118 3.53 -3.32 0.37
CA ASN A 118 3.95 -4.20 1.45
C ASN A 118 3.38 -5.61 1.30
N MET A 119 4.15 -6.63 1.69
CA MET A 119 3.63 -7.98 1.90
C MET A 119 2.55 -7.99 2.99
N GLU A 120 1.56 -8.88 2.87
CA GLU A 120 0.34 -8.87 3.69
C GLU A 120 0.62 -8.78 5.20
N LYS A 121 1.41 -9.70 5.76
CA LYS A 121 1.69 -9.72 7.21
C LYS A 121 2.41 -8.45 7.68
N ALA A 122 3.33 -7.91 6.87
CA ALA A 122 4.00 -6.66 7.18
C ALA A 122 3.05 -5.46 7.11
N ALA A 123 2.11 -5.45 6.17
CA ALA A 123 1.06 -4.44 6.04
C ALA A 123 0.15 -4.44 7.29
N ILE A 124 -0.29 -5.63 7.72
CA ILE A 124 -1.11 -5.81 8.93
C ILE A 124 -0.38 -5.27 10.16
N MET A 125 0.88 -5.67 10.38
CA MET A 125 1.67 -5.17 11.52
C MET A 125 1.83 -3.64 11.51
N LYS A 126 2.05 -3.03 10.34
CA LYS A 126 2.13 -1.56 10.22
C LYS A 126 0.83 -0.86 10.56
N LEU A 127 -0.32 -1.42 10.12
CA LEU A 127 -1.63 -0.91 10.50
C LEU A 127 -1.84 -0.98 12.00
N GLU A 128 -1.54 -2.11 12.63
CA GLU A 128 -1.65 -2.31 14.09
C GLU A 128 -0.72 -1.35 14.86
N MET A 129 0.53 -1.20 14.44
CA MET A 129 1.48 -0.24 15.02
C MET A 129 0.97 1.21 14.89
N GLY A 130 0.24 1.54 13.82
CA GLY A 130 -0.43 2.83 13.63
C GLY A 130 -1.77 2.94 14.36
N GLY A 131 -2.18 1.94 15.14
CA GLY A 131 -3.43 1.94 15.90
C GLY A 131 -4.69 1.65 15.08
N PHE A 132 -4.55 1.19 13.83
CA PHE A 132 -5.66 0.73 13.02
C PHE A 132 -5.93 -0.75 13.29
N ASP A 133 -7.21 -1.11 13.44
CA ASP A 133 -7.63 -2.51 13.43
C ASP A 133 -7.66 -2.99 11.96
N PRO A 134 -6.88 -4.01 11.58
CA PRO A 134 -6.90 -4.54 10.21
C PRO A 134 -8.29 -5.00 9.74
N ALA A 135 -9.16 -5.42 10.69
CA ALA A 135 -10.54 -5.81 10.38
C ALA A 135 -11.42 -4.65 9.86
N TRP A 136 -10.98 -3.41 10.01
CA TRP A 136 -11.67 -2.27 9.41
C TRP A 136 -11.55 -2.24 7.87
N PHE A 137 -10.57 -2.96 7.32
CA PHE A 137 -10.29 -3.01 5.89
C PHE A 137 -10.64 -4.39 5.31
N PRO A 138 -11.93 -4.67 5.06
CA PRO A 138 -12.37 -5.98 4.57
C PRO A 138 -11.86 -6.34 3.18
N VAL A 139 -11.24 -5.40 2.48
CA VAL A 139 -10.61 -5.57 1.18
C VAL A 139 -9.14 -5.20 1.28
N GLY A 140 -8.25 -6.09 0.82
CA GLY A 140 -6.81 -5.84 0.75
C GLY A 140 -6.20 -6.41 -0.52
N ALA A 141 -5.13 -5.79 -1.01
CA ALA A 141 -4.21 -6.36 -1.99
C ALA A 141 -2.78 -5.93 -1.66
N TYR A 142 -1.85 -6.88 -1.71
CA TYR A 142 -0.57 -6.80 -1.03
C TYR A 142 0.60 -7.12 -1.96
N GLY A 143 1.77 -6.60 -1.65
CA GLY A 143 2.95 -6.67 -2.49
C GLY A 143 3.60 -8.03 -2.68
N ASN A 144 3.12 -9.09 -2.03
CA ASN A 144 3.47 -10.47 -2.33
C ASN A 144 2.58 -11.11 -3.41
N GLU A 145 1.47 -10.46 -3.81
CA GLU A 145 0.50 -11.04 -4.75
C GLU A 145 0.80 -10.68 -6.21
N SER A 146 1.54 -9.60 -6.46
CA SER A 146 2.03 -9.23 -7.80
C SER A 146 3.28 -8.36 -7.73
N PRO A 147 4.22 -8.49 -8.68
CA PRO A 147 5.30 -7.54 -8.86
C PRO A 147 4.85 -6.21 -9.47
N ASN A 148 3.60 -6.13 -9.95
CA ASN A 148 3.03 -4.95 -10.59
C ASN A 148 1.91 -4.36 -9.71
N ARG A 149 2.04 -3.09 -9.31
CA ARG A 149 1.07 -2.41 -8.45
C ARG A 149 -0.31 -2.24 -9.09
N ASP A 150 -0.37 -2.07 -10.40
CA ASP A 150 -1.65 -1.98 -11.12
C ASP A 150 -2.50 -3.24 -10.96
N ASP A 151 -1.86 -4.41 -10.90
CA ASP A 151 -2.54 -5.69 -10.71
C ASP A 151 -3.12 -5.81 -9.29
N LEU A 152 -2.42 -5.26 -8.28
CA LEU A 152 -2.94 -5.20 -6.91
C LEU A 152 -4.23 -4.38 -6.84
N THR A 153 -4.28 -3.24 -7.55
CA THR A 153 -5.48 -2.40 -7.56
C THR A 153 -6.64 -3.08 -8.27
N ARG A 154 -6.38 -3.83 -9.37
CA ARG A 154 -7.39 -4.68 -10.04
C ARG A 154 -7.89 -5.78 -9.11
N LEU A 155 -6.99 -6.43 -8.38
CA LEU A 155 -7.30 -7.48 -7.42
C LEU A 155 -8.18 -6.97 -6.27
N ALA A 156 -7.83 -5.82 -5.68
CA ALA A 156 -8.64 -5.19 -4.64
C ALA A 156 -10.04 -4.84 -5.14
N LEU A 157 -10.16 -4.27 -6.36
CA LEU A 157 -11.45 -3.98 -6.97
C LEU A 157 -12.29 -5.26 -7.18
N GLN A 158 -11.65 -6.35 -7.61
CA GLN A 158 -12.34 -7.64 -7.79
C GLN A 158 -12.84 -8.18 -6.44
N ARG A 159 -11.99 -8.19 -5.40
CA ARG A 159 -12.36 -8.60 -4.04
C ARG A 159 -13.52 -7.78 -3.47
N ALA A 160 -13.52 -6.47 -3.73
CA ALA A 160 -14.63 -5.61 -3.32
C ALA A 160 -15.94 -5.96 -4.03
N ARG A 161 -15.90 -6.28 -5.32
CA ARG A 161 -17.06 -6.73 -6.09
C ARG A 161 -17.62 -8.04 -5.55
N ASP A 162 -16.74 -8.99 -5.27
CA ASP A 162 -17.11 -10.30 -4.73
C ASP A 162 -17.73 -10.18 -3.32
N LEU A 163 -17.22 -9.25 -2.51
CA LEU A 163 -17.71 -9.00 -1.15
C LEU A 163 -19.16 -8.51 -1.11
N VAL A 164 -19.58 -7.68 -2.08
CA VAL A 164 -20.92 -7.05 -2.07
C VAL A 164 -21.85 -7.57 -3.15
N ASP A 165 -21.36 -8.45 -4.02
CA ASP A 165 -22.10 -8.97 -5.19
C ASP A 165 -22.68 -7.82 -6.06
N LYS A 166 -21.89 -6.75 -6.26
CA LYS A 166 -22.30 -5.55 -7.02
C LYS A 166 -21.13 -4.98 -7.80
N PRO A 167 -21.38 -4.41 -8.98
CA PRO A 167 -20.37 -3.66 -9.72
C PRO A 167 -20.08 -2.31 -9.05
N PHE A 168 -18.80 -1.90 -9.07
CA PHE A 168 -18.39 -0.52 -8.83
C PHE A 168 -18.13 0.16 -10.18
N THR A 169 -18.64 1.37 -10.38
CA THR A 169 -18.26 2.24 -11.49
C THR A 169 -17.02 3.05 -11.11
N GLY A 170 -16.20 3.45 -12.08
CA GLY A 170 -14.92 4.12 -11.82
C GLY A 170 -15.04 5.38 -10.96
N ASP A 171 -16.11 6.17 -11.16
CA ASP A 171 -16.43 7.37 -10.37
C ASP A 171 -16.84 7.09 -8.91
N LYS A 172 -16.98 5.82 -8.53
CA LYS A 172 -17.29 5.35 -7.17
C LYS A 172 -16.12 4.60 -6.52
N VAL A 173 -14.99 4.49 -7.23
CA VAL A 173 -13.76 3.92 -6.71
C VAL A 173 -12.75 5.04 -6.54
N VAL A 174 -12.16 5.15 -5.36
CA VAL A 174 -11.12 6.12 -5.03
C VAL A 174 -9.88 5.37 -4.58
N VAL A 175 -8.72 5.73 -5.11
CA VAL A 175 -7.41 5.24 -4.65
C VAL A 175 -6.65 6.42 -4.07
N ILE A 176 -6.18 6.26 -2.84
CA ILE A 176 -5.45 7.29 -2.08
C ILE A 176 -4.03 6.81 -1.84
N GLY A 177 -3.05 7.62 -2.22
CA GLY A 177 -1.64 7.31 -1.99
C GLY A 177 -0.75 8.53 -2.08
N ASP A 178 0.52 8.37 -1.72
CA ASP A 178 1.53 9.44 -1.69
C ASP A 178 2.54 9.37 -2.85
N THR A 179 2.36 8.41 -3.79
CA THR A 179 3.30 8.17 -4.88
C THR A 179 2.67 8.28 -6.27
N ASP A 180 3.51 8.46 -7.28
CA ASP A 180 3.13 8.39 -8.70
C ASP A 180 2.56 7.01 -9.09
N ALA A 181 3.00 5.95 -8.42
CA ALA A 181 2.48 4.60 -8.64
C ALA A 181 1.01 4.46 -8.21
N ASP A 182 0.58 5.15 -7.15
CA ASP A 182 -0.82 5.16 -6.70
C ASP A 182 -1.74 5.83 -7.73
N ILE A 183 -1.29 6.96 -8.29
CA ILE A 183 -2.01 7.69 -9.34
C ILE A 183 -2.16 6.81 -10.59
N THR A 184 -1.07 6.14 -10.99
CA THR A 184 -1.06 5.23 -12.15
C THR A 184 -1.99 4.03 -11.90
N ALA A 185 -1.93 3.43 -10.73
CA ALA A 185 -2.75 2.29 -10.33
C ALA A 185 -4.26 2.64 -10.28
N ALA A 186 -4.61 3.84 -9.82
CA ALA A 186 -5.98 4.35 -9.89
C ALA A 186 -6.48 4.42 -11.34
N ARG A 187 -5.69 5.01 -12.23
CA ARG A 187 -6.01 5.10 -13.67
C ARG A 187 -6.17 3.75 -14.35
N ALA A 188 -5.37 2.75 -13.95
CA ALA A 188 -5.43 1.41 -14.52
C ALA A 188 -6.78 0.71 -14.33
N ILE A 189 -7.60 1.18 -13.41
CA ILE A 189 -8.96 0.69 -13.14
C ILE A 189 -10.04 1.75 -13.39
N GLY A 190 -9.68 2.93 -13.90
CA GLY A 190 -10.60 4.05 -14.12
C GLY A 190 -11.16 4.66 -12.83
N ALA A 191 -10.41 4.53 -11.71
CA ALA A 191 -10.78 5.10 -10.42
C ALA A 191 -10.33 6.56 -10.29
N ILE A 192 -10.93 7.27 -9.35
CA ILE A 192 -10.48 8.60 -8.92
C ILE A 192 -9.15 8.46 -8.18
N SER A 193 -8.14 9.18 -8.63
CA SER A 193 -6.82 9.26 -8.00
C SER A 193 -6.73 10.43 -7.02
N VAL A 194 -6.41 10.13 -5.76
CA VAL A 194 -6.18 11.14 -4.72
C VAL A 194 -4.73 11.03 -4.24
N ALA A 195 -3.92 11.99 -4.64
CA ALA A 195 -2.54 12.09 -4.17
C ALA A 195 -2.48 12.92 -2.88
N VAL A 196 -1.74 12.42 -1.87
CA VAL A 196 -1.48 13.13 -0.61
C VAL A 196 0.00 13.49 -0.48
N CYS A 197 0.28 14.68 0.06
CA CYS A 197 1.66 15.18 0.23
C CYS A 197 2.24 14.81 1.60
N THR A 198 1.78 13.74 2.22
CA THR A 198 2.21 13.29 3.56
C THR A 198 3.38 12.30 3.51
N GLY A 199 3.69 11.76 2.34
CA GLY A 199 4.80 10.83 2.14
C GLY A 199 6.11 11.50 1.70
N HIS A 200 6.98 10.69 1.10
CA HIS A 200 8.33 11.14 0.71
C HIS A 200 8.41 11.75 -0.71
N VAL A 201 7.37 11.60 -1.53
CA VAL A 201 7.37 12.14 -2.89
C VAL A 201 7.08 13.63 -2.85
N HIS A 202 7.95 14.41 -3.47
CA HIS A 202 7.78 15.87 -3.50
C HIS A 202 6.51 16.26 -4.26
N ARG A 203 5.81 17.28 -3.75
CA ARG A 203 4.54 17.77 -4.29
C ARG A 203 4.59 18.05 -5.79
N ASP A 204 5.67 18.64 -6.28
CA ASP A 204 5.83 19.00 -7.70
C ASP A 204 5.86 17.74 -8.60
N LYS A 205 6.44 16.62 -8.12
CA LYS A 205 6.41 15.35 -8.83
C LYS A 205 4.98 14.80 -8.91
N LEU A 206 4.22 14.88 -7.82
CA LEU A 206 2.81 14.46 -7.80
C LEU A 206 1.95 15.31 -8.75
N ILE A 207 2.17 16.63 -8.80
CA ILE A 207 1.50 17.53 -9.76
C ILE A 207 1.74 17.08 -11.21
N CYS A 208 3.00 16.74 -11.55
CA CYS A 208 3.34 16.29 -12.90
C CYS A 208 2.64 14.98 -13.31
N CYS A 209 2.19 14.21 -12.34
CA CYS A 209 1.41 12.99 -12.59
C CYS A 209 -0.09 13.26 -12.80
N ASP A 210 -0.55 14.51 -12.66
CA ASP A 210 -1.92 14.96 -12.92
C ASP A 210 -2.98 14.09 -12.20
N PRO A 211 -2.96 13.98 -10.85
CA PRO A 211 -4.01 13.29 -10.10
C PRO A 211 -5.34 14.04 -10.16
N ASP A 212 -6.47 13.35 -10.01
CA ASP A 212 -7.78 14.00 -9.96
C ASP A 212 -7.88 14.95 -8.77
N PHE A 213 -7.26 14.58 -7.64
CA PHE A 213 -7.12 15.45 -6.46
C PHE A 213 -5.70 15.39 -5.92
N LEU A 214 -5.16 16.56 -5.54
CA LEU A 214 -3.88 16.69 -4.82
C LEU A 214 -4.12 17.41 -3.50
N LEU A 215 -4.02 16.68 -2.41
CA LEU A 215 -4.27 17.16 -1.06
C LEU A 215 -2.96 17.34 -0.27
N ALA A 216 -2.92 18.31 0.63
CA ALA A 216 -1.79 18.44 1.56
C ALA A 216 -1.77 17.26 2.55
N ASP A 217 -2.95 16.91 3.06
CA ASP A 217 -3.27 15.79 3.92
C ASP A 217 -4.74 15.39 3.74
N LEU A 218 -5.26 14.49 4.56
CA LEU A 218 -6.62 13.98 4.42
C LEU A 218 -7.70 14.81 5.15
N SER A 219 -7.37 15.99 5.68
CA SER A 219 -8.33 16.86 6.41
C SER A 219 -9.53 17.31 5.59
N THR A 220 -9.36 17.46 4.27
CA THR A 220 -10.41 17.95 3.37
C THR A 220 -10.99 16.86 2.46
N PHE A 221 -10.60 15.59 2.68
CA PHE A 221 -10.99 14.48 1.80
C PHE A 221 -12.50 14.34 1.64
N VAL A 222 -13.25 14.33 2.75
CA VAL A 222 -14.71 14.13 2.72
C VAL A 222 -15.40 15.25 1.94
N ASP A 223 -14.98 16.48 2.15
CA ASP A 223 -15.60 17.66 1.55
C ASP A 223 -15.32 17.80 0.03
N LEU A 224 -14.19 17.28 -0.43
CA LEU A 224 -13.76 17.44 -1.82
C LEU A 224 -14.00 16.20 -2.69
N VAL A 225 -13.88 15.01 -2.12
CA VAL A 225 -13.87 13.75 -2.87
C VAL A 225 -15.16 12.95 -2.71
N MET A 226 -15.82 13.07 -1.56
CA MET A 226 -17.02 12.28 -1.24
C MET A 226 -18.35 12.97 -1.58
N VAL A 227 -18.31 14.04 -2.32
CA VAL A 227 -19.50 14.81 -2.75
C VAL A 227 -20.29 14.10 -3.83
#